data_4071e7248d3729c25b49ab3aa8c3c15b
#
_entry.id   4071e7248d3729c25b49ab3aa8c3c15b
#
_cell.length_a   1.000
_cell.length_b   1.000
_cell.length_c   1.000
_cell.angle_alpha   90.00
_cell.angle_beta   90.00
_cell.angle_gamma   90.00
#
_symmetry.space_group_name_H-M   'P 1'
#
loop_
_entity.id
_entity.type
_entity.pdbx_description
1 polymer ?
#
loop_
_entity_poly.entity_id
_entity_poly.type
_entity_poly.pdbx_seq_one_letter_code
_entity_poly.pdbx_strand_id
1 'polypeptide(L)'
;MSNAAIFTCAFLLLAAVTFIAPVLPPAQLLHEFLDVPQSTMSIWGISVATLLISITNGFFWGIVVTAVYNLLRYIVQKPLPPMPLAREVPVPTPKPTPIQVNNLGDRYPPVVTVTLRKKQGQTEQDIETIEGIGSMRGKMLRNAGIRTVDDLLRAGATRMKRERLANEFGVSYQTVHKWVCRGDLLRVRGVGRQYSELLEEIGVSSVTDLSMRNPRYLLQEFKIVNRNKRVVRRIPPFKTIETWVKRAKFLEPKIK
;
A
#
# COMPACT_ATOMS: atom_id res chain seq x y z
N MET A 1 5.12 -6.43 -13.49
CA MET A 1 5.19 -6.95 -14.87
C MET A 1 3.88 -6.60 -15.57
N SER A 2 3.90 -6.30 -16.87
CA SER A 2 2.66 -6.11 -17.65
C SER A 2 2.01 -7.47 -17.95
N ASN A 3 0.67 -7.48 -18.13
CA ASN A 3 -0.05 -8.71 -18.47
C ASN A 3 0.50 -9.37 -19.75
N ALA A 4 0.94 -8.54 -20.71
CA ALA A 4 1.55 -9.04 -21.94
C ALA A 4 2.88 -9.80 -21.66
N ALA A 5 3.72 -9.29 -20.76
CA ALA A 5 4.98 -9.97 -20.41
C ALA A 5 4.72 -11.32 -19.72
N ILE A 6 3.73 -11.38 -18.82
CA ILE A 6 3.35 -12.62 -18.12
C ILE A 6 2.82 -13.65 -19.12
N PHE A 7 1.92 -13.22 -20.01
CA PHE A 7 1.39 -14.08 -21.05
C PHE A 7 2.49 -14.62 -21.95
N THR A 8 3.39 -13.76 -22.45
CA THR A 8 4.48 -14.17 -23.33
C THR A 8 5.43 -15.16 -22.66
N CYS A 9 5.83 -14.91 -21.40
CA CYS A 9 6.67 -15.86 -20.66
C CYS A 9 6.00 -17.20 -20.44
N ALA A 10 4.71 -17.21 -20.03
CA ALA A 10 3.94 -18.44 -19.84
C ALA A 10 3.74 -19.20 -21.15
N PHE A 11 3.42 -18.49 -22.24
CA PHE A 11 3.27 -19.07 -23.55
C PHE A 11 4.56 -19.78 -24.01
N LEU A 12 5.71 -19.09 -23.99
CA LEU A 12 6.97 -19.66 -24.44
C LEU A 12 7.40 -20.86 -23.59
N LEU A 13 7.28 -20.75 -22.27
CA LEU A 13 7.67 -21.82 -21.36
C LEU A 13 6.83 -23.07 -21.56
N LEU A 14 5.50 -22.90 -21.65
CA LEU A 14 4.57 -24.04 -21.76
C LEU A 14 4.55 -24.62 -23.18
N ALA A 15 4.74 -23.81 -24.20
CA ALA A 15 4.97 -24.30 -25.55
C ALA A 15 6.23 -25.17 -25.64
N ALA A 16 7.34 -24.75 -25.00
CA ALA A 16 8.58 -25.51 -24.94
C ALA A 16 8.41 -26.83 -24.15
N VAL A 17 7.71 -26.82 -23.03
CA VAL A 17 7.43 -28.02 -22.22
C VAL A 17 6.59 -29.02 -23.01
N THR A 18 5.53 -28.56 -23.70
CA THR A 18 4.68 -29.45 -24.51
C THR A 18 5.35 -29.94 -25.79
N PHE A 19 6.35 -29.23 -26.28
CA PHE A 19 7.18 -29.69 -27.37
C PHE A 19 8.02 -30.91 -26.96
N ILE A 20 8.54 -30.92 -25.72
CA ILE A 20 9.33 -32.05 -25.17
C ILE A 20 8.41 -33.21 -24.72
N ALA A 21 7.25 -32.89 -24.17
CA ALA A 21 6.27 -33.86 -23.66
C ALA A 21 4.86 -33.55 -24.19
N PRO A 22 4.50 -34.01 -25.39
CA PRO A 22 3.22 -33.67 -26.05
C PRO A 22 1.96 -34.26 -25.40
N VAL A 23 2.10 -34.90 -24.25
CA VAL A 23 1.00 -35.57 -23.51
C VAL A 23 0.18 -34.61 -22.64
N LEU A 24 0.54 -33.33 -22.53
CA LEU A 24 -0.14 -32.38 -21.67
C LEU A 24 -1.47 -31.89 -22.27
N PRO A 25 -2.63 -32.04 -21.52
CA PRO A 25 -3.89 -31.44 -21.95
C PRO A 25 -3.77 -29.88 -21.94
N PRO A 26 -4.61 -29.12 -22.67
CA PRO A 26 -5.86 -29.58 -23.31
C PRO A 26 -5.75 -29.87 -24.81
N ALA A 27 -4.59 -29.52 -25.45
CA ALA A 27 -4.53 -29.60 -26.93
C ALA A 27 -4.63 -31.03 -27.44
N GLN A 28 -4.14 -32.01 -26.68
CA GLN A 28 -4.29 -33.41 -27.07
C GLN A 28 -5.76 -33.84 -27.07
N LEU A 29 -6.53 -33.50 -26.04
CA LEU A 29 -7.96 -33.78 -25.96
C LEU A 29 -8.74 -33.11 -27.09
N LEU A 30 -8.33 -31.86 -27.45
CA LEU A 30 -8.95 -31.13 -28.54
C LEU A 30 -8.63 -31.78 -29.88
N HIS A 31 -7.42 -32.29 -30.05
CA HIS A 31 -6.98 -32.97 -31.26
C HIS A 31 -7.71 -34.30 -31.47
N GLU A 32 -7.91 -35.07 -30.37
CA GLU A 32 -8.71 -36.30 -30.39
C GLU A 32 -10.20 -36.00 -30.65
N PHE A 33 -10.75 -34.93 -30.04
CA PHE A 33 -12.15 -34.55 -30.21
C PHE A 33 -12.46 -34.07 -31.63
N LEU A 34 -11.53 -33.39 -32.30
CA LEU A 34 -11.70 -32.86 -33.64
C LEU A 34 -11.32 -33.86 -34.74
N ASP A 35 -10.92 -35.07 -34.37
CA ASP A 35 -10.49 -36.16 -35.28
C ASP A 35 -9.50 -35.65 -36.35
N VAL A 36 -8.56 -34.81 -35.95
CA VAL A 36 -7.59 -34.21 -36.85
C VAL A 36 -6.64 -35.28 -37.36
N PRO A 37 -6.61 -35.56 -38.68
CA PRO A 37 -5.77 -36.63 -39.24
C PRO A 37 -4.29 -36.36 -38.92
N GLN A 38 -3.59 -37.44 -38.45
CA GLN A 38 -2.16 -37.38 -38.19
C GLN A 38 -1.43 -37.05 -39.48
N SER A 39 -1.00 -35.80 -39.65
CA SER A 39 -0.28 -35.41 -40.85
C SER A 39 1.08 -36.08 -40.91
N THR A 40 1.39 -36.75 -42.00
CA THR A 40 2.73 -37.28 -42.28
C THR A 40 3.74 -36.18 -42.62
N MET A 41 3.29 -34.93 -42.69
CA MET A 41 4.14 -33.78 -42.95
C MET A 41 5.00 -33.45 -41.75
N SER A 42 6.27 -33.33 -41.98
CA SER A 42 7.26 -32.85 -41.00
C SER A 42 7.96 -31.61 -41.53
N ILE A 43 8.19 -30.63 -40.63
CA ILE A 43 8.99 -29.43 -40.88
C ILE A 43 10.25 -29.58 -40.03
N TRP A 44 11.42 -29.62 -40.63
CA TRP A 44 12.70 -29.84 -39.96
C TRP A 44 12.73 -31.09 -39.06
N GLY A 45 12.08 -32.20 -39.51
CA GLY A 45 12.03 -33.45 -38.75
C GLY A 45 11.01 -33.46 -37.58
N ILE A 46 10.23 -32.41 -37.38
CA ILE A 46 9.19 -32.30 -36.35
C ILE A 46 7.84 -32.45 -37.01
N SER A 47 6.98 -33.29 -36.47
CA SER A 47 5.61 -33.47 -36.95
C SER A 47 4.83 -32.15 -36.82
N VAL A 48 4.09 -31.77 -37.87
CA VAL A 48 3.21 -30.60 -37.86
C VAL A 48 2.19 -30.69 -36.72
N ALA A 49 1.69 -31.88 -36.40
CA ALA A 49 0.78 -32.12 -35.28
C ALA A 49 1.41 -31.72 -33.93
N THR A 50 2.66 -32.10 -33.69
CA THR A 50 3.40 -31.73 -32.47
C THR A 50 3.55 -30.21 -32.34
N LEU A 51 3.85 -29.54 -33.45
CA LEU A 51 3.97 -28.07 -33.44
C LEU A 51 2.64 -27.40 -33.10
N LEU A 52 1.54 -27.85 -33.73
CA LEU A 52 0.20 -27.32 -33.45
C LEU A 52 -0.24 -27.55 -32.01
N ILE A 53 -0.02 -28.76 -31.47
CA ILE A 53 -0.32 -29.09 -30.08
C ILE A 53 0.47 -28.17 -29.13
N SER A 54 1.76 -27.96 -29.39
CA SER A 54 2.61 -27.11 -28.54
C SER A 54 2.18 -25.64 -28.55
N ILE A 55 1.84 -25.10 -29.72
CA ILE A 55 1.34 -23.71 -29.86
C ILE A 55 -0.01 -23.57 -29.16
N THR A 56 -0.93 -24.49 -29.35
CA THR A 56 -2.27 -24.45 -28.73
C THR A 56 -2.20 -24.54 -27.22
N ASN A 57 -1.36 -25.42 -26.68
CA ASN A 57 -1.12 -25.53 -25.25
C ASN A 57 -0.48 -24.26 -24.67
N GLY A 58 0.53 -23.71 -25.35
CA GLY A 58 1.16 -22.46 -24.94
C GLY A 58 0.14 -21.32 -24.86
N PHE A 59 -0.73 -21.18 -25.84
CA PHE A 59 -1.76 -20.17 -25.87
C PHE A 59 -2.81 -20.35 -24.76
N PHE A 60 -3.34 -21.55 -24.59
CA PHE A 60 -4.32 -21.87 -23.55
C PHE A 60 -3.77 -21.60 -22.15
N TRP A 61 -2.62 -22.17 -21.83
CA TRP A 61 -2.01 -22.01 -20.50
C TRP A 61 -1.52 -20.59 -20.26
N GLY A 62 -1.10 -19.87 -21.30
CA GLY A 62 -0.79 -18.44 -21.22
C GLY A 62 -1.98 -17.60 -20.74
N ILE A 63 -3.18 -17.89 -21.28
CA ILE A 63 -4.43 -17.27 -20.82
C ILE A 63 -4.72 -17.64 -19.36
N VAL A 64 -4.64 -18.92 -19.01
CA VAL A 64 -4.93 -19.41 -17.65
C VAL A 64 -4.02 -18.76 -16.62
N VAL A 65 -2.71 -18.76 -16.87
CA VAL A 65 -1.72 -18.14 -15.95
C VAL A 65 -1.99 -16.65 -15.79
N THR A 66 -2.30 -15.95 -16.89
CA THR A 66 -2.61 -14.52 -16.85
C THR A 66 -3.90 -14.24 -16.08
N ALA A 67 -4.93 -15.07 -16.28
CA ALA A 67 -6.20 -14.96 -15.54
C ALA A 67 -6.01 -15.20 -14.04
N VAL A 68 -5.27 -16.25 -13.66
CA VAL A 68 -4.96 -16.57 -12.26
C VAL A 68 -4.16 -15.44 -11.62
N TYR A 69 -3.15 -14.91 -12.32
CA TYR A 69 -2.37 -13.77 -11.84
C TYR A 69 -3.25 -12.54 -11.58
N ASN A 70 -4.15 -12.21 -12.53
CA ASN A 70 -5.06 -11.07 -12.36
C ASN A 70 -6.08 -11.31 -11.24
N LEU A 71 -6.57 -12.54 -11.08
CA LEU A 71 -7.46 -12.92 -9.98
C LEU A 71 -6.75 -12.79 -8.62
N LEU A 72 -5.54 -13.32 -8.49
CA LEU A 72 -4.75 -13.19 -7.27
C LEU A 72 -4.45 -11.71 -6.97
N ARG A 73 -4.08 -10.94 -7.98
CA ARG A 73 -3.89 -9.50 -7.86
C ARG A 73 -5.17 -8.79 -7.41
N TYR A 74 -6.32 -9.16 -7.97
CA TYR A 74 -7.63 -8.62 -7.58
C TYR A 74 -7.97 -8.96 -6.11
N ILE A 75 -7.74 -10.21 -5.68
CA ILE A 75 -7.99 -10.66 -4.30
C ILE A 75 -7.08 -9.89 -3.32
N VAL A 76 -5.80 -9.75 -3.66
CA VAL A 76 -4.82 -9.04 -2.81
C VAL A 76 -5.10 -7.53 -2.77
N GLN A 77 -5.64 -6.95 -3.85
CA GLN A 77 -5.97 -5.53 -3.95
C GLN A 77 -7.39 -5.20 -3.46
N LYS A 78 -8.24 -6.21 -3.21
CA LYS A 78 -9.60 -5.98 -2.71
C LYS A 78 -9.50 -5.38 -1.31
N PRO A 79 -9.92 -4.11 -1.10
CA PRO A 79 -10.02 -3.57 0.24
C PRO A 79 -10.99 -4.45 1.01
N LEU A 80 -10.60 -4.89 2.21
CA LEU A 80 -11.50 -5.57 3.13
C LEU A 80 -12.77 -4.71 3.23
N PRO A 81 -13.97 -5.32 3.17
CA PRO A 81 -15.19 -4.57 3.38
C PRO A 81 -15.07 -3.83 4.71
N PRO A 82 -15.53 -2.57 4.80
CA PRO A 82 -15.53 -1.86 6.05
C PRO A 82 -16.25 -2.74 7.07
N MET A 83 -15.58 -3.02 8.20
CA MET A 83 -16.23 -3.72 9.30
C MET A 83 -17.52 -2.94 9.61
N PRO A 84 -18.67 -3.62 9.77
CA PRO A 84 -19.88 -2.94 10.17
C PRO A 84 -19.55 -2.14 11.44
N LEU A 85 -19.74 -0.82 11.35
CA LEU A 85 -19.60 0.07 12.48
C LEU A 85 -20.40 -0.55 13.63
N ALA A 86 -19.72 -0.85 14.72
CA ALA A 86 -20.39 -1.27 15.94
C ALA A 86 -21.51 -0.25 16.17
N ARG A 87 -22.75 -0.75 16.23
CA ARG A 87 -23.95 0.05 16.44
C ARG A 87 -23.65 0.99 17.59
N GLU A 88 -23.53 2.29 17.33
CA GLU A 88 -23.38 3.28 18.38
C GLU A 88 -24.53 3.10 19.35
N VAL A 89 -24.23 2.56 20.53
CA VAL A 89 -25.17 2.57 21.64
C VAL A 89 -25.35 4.05 21.98
N PRO A 90 -26.56 4.61 21.92
CA PRO A 90 -26.77 6.01 22.27
C PRO A 90 -26.28 6.22 23.70
N VAL A 91 -25.17 6.93 23.86
CA VAL A 91 -24.80 7.42 25.20
C VAL A 91 -25.84 8.40 25.62
N PRO A 92 -26.58 8.16 26.75
CA PRO A 92 -27.58 9.08 27.23
C PRO A 92 -26.88 10.42 27.51
N THR A 93 -27.25 11.44 26.72
CA THR A 93 -26.80 12.81 26.99
C THR A 93 -27.36 13.23 28.37
N PRO A 94 -26.51 13.60 29.33
CA PRO A 94 -26.99 14.15 30.58
C PRO A 94 -27.76 15.43 30.27
N LYS A 95 -29.01 15.49 30.71
CA LYS A 95 -29.81 16.70 30.63
C LYS A 95 -29.06 17.85 31.30
N PRO A 96 -28.97 19.04 30.69
CA PRO A 96 -28.37 20.19 31.35
C PRO A 96 -29.21 20.55 32.58
N THR A 97 -28.64 20.35 33.75
CA THR A 97 -29.23 20.86 34.99
C THR A 97 -29.06 22.39 34.99
N PRO A 98 -30.09 23.18 35.21
CA PRO A 98 -29.94 24.63 35.33
C PRO A 98 -29.02 24.95 36.49
N ILE A 99 -27.85 25.51 36.24
CA ILE A 99 -26.97 26.04 37.29
C ILE A 99 -27.60 27.33 37.76
N GLN A 100 -28.15 27.33 38.98
CA GLN A 100 -28.53 28.56 39.66
C GLN A 100 -27.24 29.34 39.97
N VAL A 101 -27.13 30.49 39.32
CA VAL A 101 -26.07 31.45 39.61
C VAL A 101 -26.45 32.21 40.88
N ASN A 102 -26.09 31.67 42.03
CA ASN A 102 -26.15 32.45 43.26
C ASN A 102 -24.87 33.29 43.35
N ASN A 103 -25.09 34.59 43.51
CA ASN A 103 -24.06 35.60 43.76
C ASN A 103 -23.14 35.18 44.90
N LEU A 104 -21.91 34.83 44.63
CA LEU A 104 -20.81 34.88 45.54
C LEU A 104 -19.71 35.72 44.90
N GLY A 105 -19.79 37.03 45.19
CA GLY A 105 -18.68 37.95 45.08
C GLY A 105 -17.49 37.48 45.94
N ASP A 106 -16.30 37.73 45.48
CA ASP A 106 -15.07 37.83 46.23
C ASP A 106 -14.51 36.59 46.92
N ARG A 107 -14.13 35.56 46.14
CA ARG A 107 -13.09 34.62 46.58
C ARG A 107 -12.48 33.75 45.49
N TYR A 108 -12.22 34.29 44.32
CA TYR A 108 -11.35 33.57 43.36
C TYR A 108 -10.12 34.43 43.05
N PRO A 109 -8.92 33.86 43.18
CA PRO A 109 -7.72 34.50 42.62
C PRO A 109 -7.91 34.69 41.12
N PRO A 110 -7.26 35.66 40.48
CA PRO A 110 -7.49 36.02 39.08
C PRO A 110 -7.41 34.76 38.25
N VAL A 111 -8.43 34.62 37.35
CA VAL A 111 -8.48 33.53 36.39
C VAL A 111 -7.14 33.50 35.67
N VAL A 112 -6.29 32.55 36.09
CA VAL A 112 -5.12 32.19 35.33
C VAL A 112 -5.70 31.72 34.01
N THR A 113 -5.60 32.57 33.02
CA THR A 113 -5.84 32.18 31.63
C THR A 113 -4.89 31.03 31.37
N VAL A 114 -5.36 29.80 31.62
CA VAL A 114 -4.67 28.61 31.14
C VAL A 114 -4.76 28.72 29.63
N THR A 115 -3.81 29.45 29.08
CA THR A 115 -3.47 29.30 27.68
C THR A 115 -3.27 27.80 27.56
N LEU A 116 -4.26 27.12 26.94
CA LEU A 116 -4.13 25.73 26.54
C LEU A 116 -2.88 25.71 25.66
N ARG A 117 -1.75 25.52 26.30
CA ARG A 117 -0.48 25.26 25.66
C ARG A 117 -0.77 24.02 24.86
N LYS A 118 -1.21 24.25 23.58
CA LYS A 118 -1.33 23.26 22.55
C LYS A 118 -0.16 22.34 22.78
N LYS A 119 -0.42 21.08 23.15
CA LYS A 119 0.56 20.09 23.50
C LYS A 119 1.56 20.02 22.34
N GLN A 120 2.56 20.89 22.35
CA GLN A 120 3.69 20.95 21.43
C GLN A 120 4.55 19.73 21.69
N GLY A 121 4.02 18.58 21.32
CA GLY A 121 4.67 17.30 21.50
C GLY A 121 4.91 16.56 20.19
N GLN A 122 4.57 17.16 19.07
CA GLN A 122 5.05 16.74 17.76
C GLN A 122 5.53 18.02 17.08
N THR A 123 6.82 18.23 17.13
CA THR A 123 7.55 19.22 16.36
C THR A 123 6.97 19.19 14.94
N GLU A 124 6.55 20.35 14.45
CA GLU A 124 6.17 20.50 13.03
C GLU A 124 7.37 20.08 12.20
N GLN A 125 7.37 18.84 11.74
CA GLN A 125 8.48 18.30 10.93
C GLN A 125 8.45 18.98 9.59
N ASP A 126 9.60 19.49 9.15
CA ASP A 126 9.76 20.08 7.84
C ASP A 126 9.40 19.07 6.74
N ILE A 127 8.83 19.56 5.65
CA ILE A 127 8.38 18.73 4.54
C ILE A 127 9.52 17.92 3.89
N GLU A 128 10.74 18.40 3.92
CA GLU A 128 11.92 17.70 3.39
C GLU A 128 12.36 16.51 4.27
N THR A 129 11.77 16.33 5.44
CA THR A 129 11.98 15.13 6.26
C THR A 129 11.43 13.88 5.58
N ILE A 130 10.47 14.03 4.67
CA ILE A 130 9.87 12.91 3.93
C ILE A 130 10.85 12.43 2.85
N GLU A 131 11.15 11.12 2.84
CA GLU A 131 11.98 10.53 1.80
C GLU A 131 11.31 10.66 0.42
N GLY A 132 12.09 11.12 -0.55
CA GLY A 132 11.61 11.46 -1.91
C GLY A 132 11.19 12.91 -2.09
N ILE A 133 11.19 13.74 -1.03
CA ILE A 133 11.04 15.19 -1.12
C ILE A 133 12.42 15.81 -0.85
N GLY A 134 13.14 16.11 -1.93
CA GLY A 134 14.40 16.85 -1.85
C GLY A 134 14.15 18.35 -1.95
N SER A 135 15.24 19.14 -1.90
CA SER A 135 15.19 20.60 -1.88
C SER A 135 14.38 21.25 -3.01
N MET A 136 14.44 20.72 -4.23
CA MET A 136 13.65 21.22 -5.37
C MET A 136 12.14 21.06 -5.12
N ARG A 137 11.70 19.84 -4.77
CA ARG A 137 10.29 19.56 -4.49
C ARG A 137 9.84 20.23 -3.20
N GLY A 138 10.71 20.32 -2.19
CA GLY A 138 10.45 21.04 -0.96
C GLY A 138 10.17 22.51 -1.19
N LYS A 139 10.94 23.19 -2.05
CA LYS A 139 10.68 24.58 -2.46
C LYS A 139 9.33 24.71 -3.16
N MET A 140 9.03 23.82 -4.10
CA MET A 140 7.76 23.79 -4.83
C MET A 140 6.55 23.65 -3.88
N LEU A 141 6.60 22.73 -2.95
CA LEU A 141 5.56 22.51 -1.95
C LEU A 141 5.41 23.72 -1.00
N ARG A 142 6.52 24.31 -0.54
CA ARG A 142 6.48 25.53 0.30
C ARG A 142 5.87 26.71 -0.40
N ASN A 143 6.13 26.90 -1.69
CA ASN A 143 5.51 27.96 -2.50
C ASN A 143 3.99 27.81 -2.60
N ALA A 144 3.48 26.58 -2.56
CA ALA A 144 2.04 26.25 -2.48
C ALA A 144 1.49 26.23 -1.04
N GLY A 145 2.27 26.69 -0.05
CA GLY A 145 1.84 26.75 1.36
C GLY A 145 1.98 25.45 2.14
N ILE A 146 2.55 24.39 1.55
CA ILE A 146 2.80 23.09 2.20
C ILE A 146 4.23 23.07 2.74
N ARG A 147 4.39 23.45 3.99
CA ARG A 147 5.71 23.62 4.63
C ARG A 147 6.08 22.46 5.55
N THR A 148 5.09 21.82 6.14
CA THR A 148 5.25 20.79 7.15
C THR A 148 4.64 19.47 6.72
N VAL A 149 5.03 18.38 7.37
CA VAL A 149 4.40 17.07 7.21
C VAL A 149 2.89 17.15 7.47
N ASP A 150 2.47 17.90 8.48
CA ASP A 150 1.05 18.08 8.81
C ASP A 150 0.27 18.84 7.72
N ASP A 151 0.90 19.82 7.05
CA ASP A 151 0.29 20.50 5.91
C ASP A 151 0.06 19.53 4.76
N LEU A 152 1.05 18.68 4.45
CA LEU A 152 0.92 17.67 3.42
C LEU A 152 -0.20 16.67 3.75
N LEU A 153 -0.30 16.22 4.99
CA LEU A 153 -1.36 15.27 5.40
C LEU A 153 -2.74 15.89 5.28
N ARG A 154 -2.91 17.18 5.59
CA ARG A 154 -4.18 17.91 5.36
C ARG A 154 -4.49 18.06 3.88
N ALA A 155 -3.49 18.43 3.08
CA ALA A 155 -3.63 18.63 1.64
C ALA A 155 -3.84 17.32 0.88
N GLY A 156 -3.28 16.20 1.35
CA GLY A 156 -3.35 14.88 0.73
C GLY A 156 -4.25 13.85 1.45
N ALA A 157 -5.13 14.29 2.36
CA ALA A 157 -5.91 13.41 3.25
C ALA A 157 -6.78 12.39 2.50
N THR A 158 -7.33 12.75 1.35
CA THR A 158 -8.19 11.87 0.52
C THR A 158 -7.58 11.61 -0.84
N ARG A 159 -8.05 10.56 -1.52
CA ARG A 159 -7.61 10.22 -2.87
C ARG A 159 -7.76 11.40 -3.84
N MET A 160 -8.92 12.06 -3.86
CA MET A 160 -9.17 13.22 -4.73
C MET A 160 -8.20 14.37 -4.47
N LYS A 161 -7.87 14.64 -3.20
CA LYS A 161 -6.88 15.66 -2.85
C LYS A 161 -5.49 15.30 -3.33
N ARG A 162 -5.09 14.02 -3.24
CA ARG A 162 -3.80 13.55 -3.77
C ARG A 162 -3.72 13.65 -5.30
N GLU A 163 -4.82 13.36 -6.00
CA GLU A 163 -4.91 13.53 -7.45
C GLU A 163 -4.78 15.01 -7.85
N ARG A 164 -5.43 15.92 -7.09
CA ARG A 164 -5.27 17.38 -7.30
C ARG A 164 -3.81 17.81 -7.12
N LEU A 165 -3.16 17.41 -6.04
CA LEU A 165 -1.75 17.73 -5.80
C LEU A 165 -0.84 17.17 -6.91
N ALA A 166 -1.11 15.96 -7.40
CA ALA A 166 -0.35 15.35 -8.48
C ALA A 166 -0.42 16.20 -9.76
N ASN A 167 -1.62 16.64 -10.12
CA ASN A 167 -1.85 17.50 -11.28
C ASN A 167 -1.21 18.89 -11.10
N GLU A 168 -1.36 19.52 -9.92
CA GLU A 168 -0.82 20.84 -9.60
C GLU A 168 0.70 20.88 -9.67
N PHE A 169 1.35 19.82 -9.18
CA PHE A 169 2.81 19.74 -9.14
C PHE A 169 3.45 19.02 -10.33
N GLY A 170 2.66 18.55 -11.29
CA GLY A 170 3.17 17.82 -12.47
C GLY A 170 3.89 16.51 -12.10
N VAL A 171 3.49 15.85 -11.00
CA VAL A 171 4.05 14.58 -10.56
C VAL A 171 3.00 13.47 -10.64
N SER A 172 3.44 12.21 -10.65
CA SER A 172 2.50 11.10 -10.67
C SER A 172 1.70 11.01 -9.36
N TYR A 173 0.45 10.54 -9.45
CA TYR A 173 -0.36 10.21 -8.26
C TYR A 173 0.40 9.31 -7.28
N GLN A 174 1.12 8.32 -7.80
CA GLN A 174 1.91 7.39 -6.99
C GLN A 174 2.99 8.11 -6.16
N THR A 175 3.61 9.14 -6.74
CA THR A 175 4.62 9.95 -6.04
C THR A 175 3.99 10.69 -4.86
N VAL A 176 2.87 11.38 -5.08
CA VAL A 176 2.15 12.08 -4.00
C VAL A 176 1.63 11.10 -2.94
N HIS A 177 1.09 9.96 -3.37
CA HIS A 177 0.62 8.92 -2.46
C HIS A 177 1.73 8.42 -1.54
N LYS A 178 2.92 8.13 -2.08
CA LYS A 178 4.11 7.75 -1.28
C LYS A 178 4.50 8.82 -0.28
N TRP A 179 4.52 10.09 -0.68
CA TRP A 179 4.85 11.17 0.25
C TRP A 179 3.87 11.24 1.42
N VAL A 180 2.57 11.14 1.12
CA VAL A 180 1.51 11.20 2.13
C VAL A 180 1.58 9.98 3.07
N CYS A 181 1.80 8.78 2.55
CA CYS A 181 1.96 7.57 3.36
C CYS A 181 3.18 7.67 4.28
N ARG A 182 4.34 8.05 3.75
CA ARG A 182 5.57 8.25 4.54
C ARG A 182 5.39 9.34 5.58
N GLY A 183 4.72 10.45 5.22
CA GLY A 183 4.38 11.54 6.15
C GLY A 183 3.51 11.08 7.31
N ASP A 184 2.49 10.25 7.06
CA ASP A 184 1.64 9.72 8.13
C ASP A 184 2.42 8.79 9.07
N LEU A 185 3.28 7.94 8.53
CA LEU A 185 4.12 7.03 9.30
C LEU A 185 5.17 7.76 10.16
N LEU A 186 5.69 8.91 9.70
CA LEU A 186 6.61 9.76 10.49
C LEU A 186 6.01 10.26 11.80
N ARG A 187 4.69 10.30 11.94
CA ARG A 187 4.00 10.65 13.19
C ARG A 187 4.23 9.64 14.31
N VAL A 188 4.62 8.41 13.98
CA VAL A 188 4.94 7.37 14.96
C VAL A 188 6.31 7.65 15.56
N ARG A 189 6.37 8.01 16.85
CA ARG A 189 7.64 8.29 17.53
C ARG A 189 8.63 7.12 17.40
N GLY A 190 9.78 7.40 16.81
CA GLY A 190 10.84 6.43 16.54
C GLY A 190 10.85 5.90 15.11
N VAL A 191 9.83 6.19 14.31
CA VAL A 191 9.86 6.01 12.85
C VAL A 191 10.48 7.27 12.25
N GLY A 192 11.69 7.14 11.71
CA GLY A 192 12.36 8.21 10.98
C GLY A 192 12.21 8.04 9.47
N ARG A 193 12.85 8.94 8.71
CA ARG A 193 12.83 9.03 7.25
C ARG A 193 13.00 7.67 6.56
N GLN A 194 14.07 6.94 6.85
CA GLN A 194 14.35 5.65 6.24
C GLN A 194 13.39 4.53 6.68
N TYR A 195 12.93 4.57 7.94
CA TYR A 195 11.97 3.57 8.42
C TYR A 195 10.57 3.81 7.89
N SER A 196 10.16 5.05 7.62
CA SER A 196 8.88 5.33 6.96
C SER A 196 8.88 4.83 5.51
N GLU A 197 10.02 4.94 4.82
CA GLU A 197 10.22 4.37 3.50
C GLU A 197 10.18 2.84 3.53
N LEU A 198 10.90 2.21 4.46
CA LEU A 198 10.90 0.75 4.60
C LEU A 198 9.50 0.20 4.90
N LEU A 199 8.72 0.89 5.72
CA LEU A 199 7.32 0.54 6.02
C LEU A 199 6.45 0.65 4.76
N GLU A 200 6.59 1.74 3.99
CA GLU A 200 5.85 1.92 2.73
C GLU A 200 6.22 0.85 1.70
N GLU A 201 7.50 0.48 1.59
CA GLU A 201 7.97 -0.55 0.66
C GLU A 201 7.43 -1.95 0.96
N ILE A 202 7.07 -2.26 2.22
CA ILE A 202 6.38 -3.51 2.60
C ILE A 202 4.84 -3.38 2.57
N GLY A 203 4.33 -2.27 2.01
CA GLY A 203 2.89 -2.05 1.83
C GLY A 203 2.15 -1.52 3.05
N VAL A 204 2.86 -0.96 4.04
CA VAL A 204 2.24 -0.24 5.15
C VAL A 204 2.04 1.22 4.76
N SER A 205 0.79 1.64 4.57
CA SER A 205 0.45 2.94 3.98
C SER A 205 0.01 4.02 4.98
N SER A 206 -0.27 3.66 6.24
CA SER A 206 -0.76 4.61 7.23
C SER A 206 -0.50 4.16 8.66
N VAL A 207 -0.68 5.07 9.62
CA VAL A 207 -0.64 4.70 11.06
C VAL A 207 -1.73 3.71 11.41
N THR A 208 -2.90 3.81 10.81
CA THR A 208 -4.01 2.87 11.00
C THR A 208 -3.63 1.47 10.51
N ASP A 209 -3.06 1.37 9.31
CA ASP A 209 -2.57 0.11 8.77
C ASP A 209 -1.46 -0.48 9.65
N LEU A 210 -0.47 0.33 10.06
CA LEU A 210 0.59 -0.11 10.97
C LEU A 210 0.04 -0.65 12.29
N SER A 211 -1.01 -0.02 12.84
CA SER A 211 -1.62 -0.43 14.11
C SER A 211 -2.21 -1.85 14.10
N MET A 212 -2.59 -2.33 12.91
CA MET A 212 -3.19 -3.65 12.69
C MET A 212 -2.18 -4.73 12.31
N ARG A 213 -0.91 -4.37 12.05
CA ARG A 213 0.11 -5.32 11.62
C ARG A 213 0.68 -6.13 12.77
N ASN A 214 1.03 -7.39 12.46
CA ASN A 214 1.76 -8.24 13.41
C ASN A 214 3.26 -7.87 13.39
N PRO A 215 3.86 -7.50 14.55
CA PRO A 215 5.26 -7.10 14.61
C PRO A 215 6.26 -8.18 14.17
N ARG A 216 5.96 -9.46 14.36
CA ARG A 216 6.83 -10.57 13.91
C ARG A 216 6.84 -10.67 12.38
N TYR A 217 5.68 -10.51 11.77
CA TYR A 217 5.55 -10.51 10.32
C TYR A 217 6.28 -9.29 9.73
N LEU A 218 6.10 -8.09 10.29
CA LEU A 218 6.82 -6.90 9.84
C LEU A 218 8.34 -7.07 9.89
N LEU A 219 8.87 -7.73 10.93
CA LEU A 219 10.31 -8.00 11.03
C LEU A 219 10.80 -8.92 9.89
N GLN A 220 10.02 -9.92 9.51
CA GLN A 220 10.37 -10.81 8.39
C GLN A 220 10.35 -10.05 7.07
N GLU A 221 9.30 -9.27 6.79
CA GLU A 221 9.19 -8.45 5.60
C GLU A 221 10.33 -7.42 5.49
N PHE A 222 10.69 -6.77 6.60
CA PHE A 222 11.84 -5.86 6.64
C PHE A 222 13.14 -6.54 6.22
N LYS A 223 13.37 -7.77 6.68
CA LYS A 223 14.57 -8.54 6.29
C LYS A 223 14.58 -8.84 4.79
N ILE A 224 13.43 -9.26 4.23
CA ILE A 224 13.29 -9.59 2.82
C ILE A 224 13.50 -8.35 1.94
N VAL A 225 12.77 -7.28 2.21
CA VAL A 225 12.84 -6.05 1.41
C VAL A 225 14.21 -5.39 1.53
N ASN A 226 14.77 -5.32 2.76
CA ASN A 226 16.06 -4.68 2.94
C ASN A 226 17.23 -5.47 2.34
N ARG A 227 17.12 -6.80 2.22
CA ARG A 227 18.10 -7.62 1.48
C ARG A 227 18.16 -7.23 0.01
N ASN A 228 17.00 -6.93 -0.57
CA ASN A 228 16.88 -6.63 -2.00
C ASN A 228 17.16 -5.15 -2.32
N LYS A 229 16.62 -4.23 -1.52
CA LYS A 229 16.62 -2.78 -1.81
C LYS A 229 17.61 -1.98 -0.98
N ARG A 230 18.12 -2.52 0.13
CA ARG A 230 19.04 -1.85 1.06
C ARG A 230 18.56 -0.46 1.51
N VAL A 231 17.26 -0.36 1.83
CA VAL A 231 16.60 0.89 2.23
C VAL A 231 17.19 1.44 3.54
N VAL A 232 17.50 0.56 4.49
CA VAL A 232 18.05 0.95 5.80
C VAL A 232 19.40 0.27 6.05
N ARG A 233 20.30 0.97 6.74
CA ARG A 233 21.59 0.40 7.16
C ARG A 233 21.42 -0.68 8.23
N ARG A 234 20.44 -0.53 9.12
CA ARG A 234 20.18 -1.45 10.24
C ARG A 234 18.69 -1.71 10.35
N ILE A 235 18.30 -2.99 10.32
CA ILE A 235 16.92 -3.42 10.55
C ILE A 235 16.58 -3.15 12.02
N PRO A 236 15.41 -2.57 12.31
CA PRO A 236 14.99 -2.30 13.68
C PRO A 236 14.77 -3.62 14.44
N PRO A 237 15.18 -3.71 15.73
CA PRO A 237 14.93 -4.89 16.52
C PRO A 237 13.42 -5.08 16.77
N PHE A 238 13.00 -6.32 17.01
CA PHE A 238 11.61 -6.69 17.23
C PHE A 238 10.88 -5.79 18.24
N LYS A 239 11.50 -5.50 19.39
CA LYS A 239 10.93 -4.65 20.44
C LYS A 239 10.63 -3.23 19.97
N THR A 240 11.43 -2.70 19.05
CA THR A 240 11.20 -1.38 18.44
C THR A 240 9.98 -1.42 17.53
N ILE A 241 9.87 -2.44 16.69
CA ILE A 241 8.71 -2.62 15.79
C ILE A 241 7.42 -2.80 16.60
N GLU A 242 7.46 -3.63 17.65
CA GLU A 242 6.35 -3.80 18.58
C GLU A 242 5.91 -2.48 19.21
N THR A 243 6.89 -1.64 19.60
CA THR A 243 6.61 -0.32 20.15
C THR A 243 5.96 0.61 19.13
N TRP A 244 6.37 0.56 17.86
CA TRP A 244 5.74 1.34 16.79
C TRP A 244 4.27 0.95 16.57
N VAL A 245 4.00 -0.37 16.50
CA VAL A 245 2.62 -0.87 16.35
C VAL A 245 1.76 -0.45 17.55
N LYS A 246 2.27 -0.54 18.77
CA LYS A 246 1.57 -0.06 19.98
C LYS A 246 1.29 1.44 19.93
N ARG A 247 2.27 2.26 19.54
CA ARG A 247 2.11 3.73 19.42
C ARG A 247 1.13 4.12 18.32
N ALA A 248 1.14 3.42 17.20
CA ALA A 248 0.23 3.67 16.10
C ALA A 248 -1.24 3.54 16.48
N LYS A 249 -1.58 2.67 17.46
CA LYS A 249 -2.95 2.50 17.97
C LYS A 249 -3.54 3.73 18.66
N PHE A 250 -2.68 4.63 19.14
CA PHE A 250 -3.09 5.86 19.83
C PHE A 250 -3.07 7.11 18.94
N LEU A 251 -2.75 6.95 17.66
CA LEU A 251 -2.71 8.05 16.70
C LEU A 251 -4.02 8.12 15.91
N GLU A 252 -4.58 9.32 15.84
CA GLU A 252 -5.78 9.55 15.01
C GLU A 252 -5.48 9.37 13.53
N PRO A 253 -6.40 8.72 12.75
CA PRO A 253 -6.28 8.61 11.30
C PRO A 253 -6.30 10.00 10.65
N LYS A 254 -5.29 10.34 9.85
CA LYS A 254 -5.24 11.60 9.09
C LYS A 254 -5.48 11.40 7.59
N ILE A 255 -5.32 10.19 7.09
CA ILE A 255 -5.46 9.86 5.67
C ILE A 255 -6.47 8.74 5.45
N LYS A 256 -7.18 8.81 4.28
CA LYS A 256 -8.20 7.85 3.86
C LYS A 256 -7.92 7.34 2.46
#